data_d6eb753ad3625609f93dab7b2123de23
#
_entry.id   d6eb753ad3625609f93dab7b2123de23
#
_cell.length_a   1.000
_cell.length_b   1.000
_cell.length_c   1.000
_cell.angle_alpha   90.00
_cell.angle_beta   90.00
_cell.angle_gamma   90.00
#
_symmetry.space_group_name_H-M   'P 1'
#
loop_
_entity.id
_entity.type
_entity.pdbx_description
1 polymer ?
#
loop_
_entity_poly.entity_id
_entity_poly.type
_entity_poly.pdbx_seq_one_letter_code
_entity_poly.pdbx_strand_id
1 'polypeptide(L)'
;QQSGALTGLTVTYSSSDTSVVSLVSGDTKLNPVGAGTATITASQAGNVGFNAAVSKTFTVTVSNFSPYPTSFPGLVVWLDAKDVNGDGLSESASDFLSIGGKTQISSWGDRSGSSNSLAQSNTSIQPVYVVNNGSPGLAFGGSQGNSGAYMSGNMPSSLSGSNGFTLVLVGQTASSGLGRFLHFGANAGTPGQV
;
A
#
# COMPACT_ATOMS: atom_id res chain seq x y z
N GLN A 1 -3.83 -7.52 -29.35
CA GLN A 1 -4.33 -7.48 -30.74
C GLN A 1 -4.49 -8.93 -31.19
N GLN A 2 -5.71 -9.40 -31.32
CA GLN A 2 -5.99 -10.73 -31.84
C GLN A 2 -5.56 -10.76 -33.31
N SER A 3 -4.52 -11.50 -33.60
CA SER A 3 -4.16 -11.83 -34.98
C SER A 3 -5.20 -12.82 -35.49
N GLY A 4 -6.31 -12.29 -36.00
CA GLY A 4 -7.34 -13.11 -36.64
C GLY A 4 -6.73 -13.85 -37.82
N ALA A 5 -6.66 -15.16 -37.75
CA ALA A 5 -6.39 -15.95 -38.90
C ALA A 5 -7.51 -15.70 -39.90
N LEU A 6 -7.20 -15.32 -41.14
CA LEU A 6 -8.14 -15.11 -42.23
C LEU A 6 -8.99 -16.38 -42.53
N THR A 7 -8.64 -17.50 -41.91
CA THR A 7 -9.30 -18.81 -42.02
C THR A 7 -10.47 -19.03 -41.07
N GLY A 8 -10.73 -18.10 -40.12
CA GLY A 8 -11.76 -18.29 -39.07
C GLY A 8 -11.40 -19.35 -38.03
N LEU A 9 -10.17 -19.89 -38.04
CA LEU A 9 -9.73 -20.90 -37.06
C LEU A 9 -9.37 -20.23 -35.72
N THR A 10 -9.70 -20.91 -34.63
CA THR A 10 -9.46 -20.40 -33.26
C THR A 10 -7.98 -20.33 -32.95
N VAL A 11 -7.55 -19.19 -32.40
CA VAL A 11 -6.22 -19.03 -31.79
C VAL A 11 -6.36 -19.31 -30.29
N THR A 12 -5.52 -20.17 -29.77
CA THR A 12 -5.41 -20.49 -28.34
C THR A 12 -4.15 -19.85 -27.76
N TYR A 13 -4.24 -19.47 -26.48
CA TYR A 13 -3.11 -18.92 -25.76
C TYR A 13 -2.75 -19.81 -24.57
N SER A 14 -1.48 -19.86 -24.23
CA SER A 14 -0.98 -20.52 -23.03
C SER A 14 0.07 -19.67 -22.35
N SER A 15 0.15 -19.78 -21.01
CA SER A 15 1.19 -19.15 -20.20
C SER A 15 2.21 -20.20 -19.75
N SER A 16 3.49 -19.85 -19.79
CA SER A 16 4.56 -20.71 -19.26
C SER A 16 4.57 -20.75 -17.73
N ASP A 17 3.95 -19.75 -17.08
CA ASP A 17 3.86 -19.67 -15.63
C ASP A 17 2.53 -18.99 -15.22
N THR A 18 1.58 -19.79 -14.77
CA THR A 18 0.27 -19.33 -14.34
C THR A 18 0.28 -18.69 -12.94
N SER A 19 1.36 -18.85 -12.18
CA SER A 19 1.56 -18.14 -10.92
C SER A 19 1.99 -16.69 -11.13
N VAL A 20 2.51 -16.36 -12.31
CA VAL A 20 2.86 -14.99 -12.74
C VAL A 20 1.74 -14.37 -13.57
N VAL A 21 1.28 -15.08 -14.60
CA VAL A 21 0.19 -14.61 -15.47
C VAL A 21 -0.72 -15.80 -15.78
N SER A 22 -1.98 -15.71 -15.37
CA SER A 22 -3.03 -16.64 -15.77
C SER A 22 -3.84 -16.11 -16.97
N LEU A 23 -4.54 -17.02 -17.64
CA LEU A 23 -5.45 -16.67 -18.74
C LEU A 23 -6.90 -16.84 -18.27
N VAL A 24 -7.74 -15.87 -18.58
CA VAL A 24 -9.18 -15.87 -18.21
C VAL A 24 -10.03 -15.56 -19.42
N SER A 25 -11.33 -15.87 -19.32
CA SER A 25 -12.33 -15.52 -20.34
C SER A 25 -12.04 -16.16 -21.71
N GLY A 26 -11.92 -17.48 -21.75
CA GLY A 26 -11.67 -18.23 -23.00
C GLY A 26 -10.29 -17.95 -23.59
N ASP A 27 -9.29 -17.83 -22.71
CA ASP A 27 -7.87 -17.61 -23.05
C ASP A 27 -7.59 -16.29 -23.81
N THR A 28 -8.48 -15.31 -23.72
CA THR A 28 -8.31 -14.03 -24.45
C THR A 28 -7.82 -12.88 -23.58
N LYS A 29 -7.83 -13.02 -22.25
CA LYS A 29 -7.39 -11.99 -21.31
C LYS A 29 -6.27 -12.50 -20.41
N LEU A 30 -5.23 -11.69 -20.29
CA LEU A 30 -4.15 -11.91 -19.34
C LEU A 30 -4.57 -11.37 -17.97
N ASN A 31 -4.40 -12.19 -16.93
CA ASN A 31 -4.60 -11.80 -15.54
C ASN A 31 -3.26 -11.91 -14.80
N PRO A 32 -2.65 -10.78 -14.38
CA PRO A 32 -1.48 -10.80 -13.53
C PRO A 32 -1.81 -11.43 -12.17
N VAL A 33 -1.00 -12.37 -11.72
CA VAL A 33 -1.21 -13.12 -10.45
C VAL A 33 -0.10 -12.80 -9.45
N GLY A 34 1.15 -12.85 -9.91
CA GLY A 34 2.31 -12.62 -9.06
C GLY A 34 3.47 -12.02 -9.85
N ALA A 35 4.45 -11.48 -9.13
CA ALA A 35 5.64 -10.93 -9.78
C ALA A 35 6.48 -12.03 -10.41
N GLY A 36 7.09 -11.69 -11.54
CA GLY A 36 7.91 -12.62 -12.31
C GLY A 36 7.80 -12.36 -13.80
N THR A 37 8.26 -13.32 -14.57
CA THR A 37 8.23 -13.26 -16.04
C THR A 37 7.61 -14.54 -16.59
N ALA A 38 6.58 -14.37 -17.42
CA ALA A 38 5.93 -15.47 -18.12
C ALA A 38 5.99 -15.26 -19.63
N THR A 39 6.15 -16.36 -20.38
CA THR A 39 6.04 -16.35 -21.84
C THR A 39 4.63 -16.78 -22.23
N ILE A 40 3.95 -15.94 -22.98
CA ILE A 40 2.65 -16.24 -23.56
C ILE A 40 2.84 -16.74 -24.98
N THR A 41 2.27 -17.91 -25.25
CA THR A 41 2.33 -18.54 -26.58
C THR A 41 0.94 -18.51 -27.20
N ALA A 42 0.86 -17.95 -28.41
CA ALA A 42 -0.31 -18.03 -29.28
C ALA A 42 -0.11 -19.15 -30.30
N SER A 43 -1.07 -20.06 -30.39
CA SER A 43 -1.05 -21.20 -31.30
C SER A 43 -2.39 -21.40 -32.00
N GLN A 44 -2.32 -22.04 -33.18
CA GLN A 44 -3.48 -22.41 -33.97
C GLN A 44 -3.22 -23.78 -34.61
N ALA A 45 -4.06 -24.74 -34.27
CA ALA A 45 -3.83 -26.15 -34.63
C ALA A 45 -4.07 -26.51 -36.11
N GLY A 46 -4.65 -25.58 -36.91
CA GLY A 46 -5.10 -25.89 -38.25
C GLY A 46 -6.34 -26.76 -38.28
N ASN A 47 -6.67 -27.32 -39.44
CA ASN A 47 -7.75 -28.30 -39.66
C ASN A 47 -7.46 -29.09 -40.95
N VAL A 48 -8.46 -29.89 -41.43
CA VAL A 48 -8.32 -30.69 -42.65
C VAL A 48 -8.01 -29.88 -43.91
N GLY A 49 -8.26 -28.59 -43.95
CA GLY A 49 -8.01 -27.70 -45.09
C GLY A 49 -6.81 -26.76 -44.92
N PHE A 50 -6.30 -26.63 -43.70
CA PHE A 50 -5.23 -25.70 -43.36
C PHE A 50 -4.23 -26.30 -42.38
N ASN A 51 -2.94 -26.13 -42.68
CA ASN A 51 -1.89 -26.54 -41.74
C ASN A 51 -1.93 -25.67 -40.48
N ALA A 52 -1.38 -26.21 -39.37
CA ALA A 52 -1.16 -25.45 -38.14
C ALA A 52 -0.29 -24.22 -38.42
N ALA A 53 -0.63 -23.12 -37.82
CA ALA A 53 0.17 -21.90 -37.90
C ALA A 53 1.44 -22.04 -37.05
N VAL A 54 2.50 -21.36 -37.45
CA VAL A 54 3.71 -21.20 -36.62
C VAL A 54 3.33 -20.41 -35.37
N SER A 55 3.53 -21.02 -34.19
CA SER A 55 3.27 -20.37 -32.91
C SER A 55 4.07 -19.07 -32.74
N LYS A 56 3.46 -18.09 -32.11
CA LYS A 56 4.09 -16.82 -31.75
C LYS A 56 4.14 -16.69 -30.23
N THR A 57 5.24 -16.16 -29.74
CA THR A 57 5.46 -15.94 -28.31
C THR A 57 5.74 -14.47 -28.04
N PHE A 58 5.36 -14.05 -26.83
CA PHE A 58 5.80 -12.77 -26.25
C PHE A 58 5.99 -12.94 -24.74
N THR A 59 6.89 -12.13 -24.20
CA THR A 59 7.20 -12.17 -22.77
C THR A 59 6.40 -11.08 -22.04
N VAL A 60 5.79 -11.47 -20.92
CA VAL A 60 5.13 -10.56 -19.98
C VAL A 60 5.93 -10.56 -18.69
N THR A 61 6.34 -9.39 -18.25
CA THR A 61 6.95 -9.20 -16.93
C THR A 61 5.92 -8.53 -16.03
N VAL A 62 5.56 -9.22 -14.95
CA VAL A 62 4.77 -8.65 -13.86
C VAL A 62 5.75 -8.20 -12.79
N SER A 63 5.88 -6.91 -12.60
CA SER A 63 6.66 -6.34 -11.51
C SER A 63 5.83 -6.37 -10.24
N ASN A 64 6.45 -6.65 -9.10
CA ASN A 64 5.84 -6.29 -7.84
C ASN A 64 5.61 -4.78 -7.88
N PHE A 65 4.37 -4.39 -8.09
CA PHE A 65 3.97 -3.09 -7.65
C PHE A 65 3.91 -3.19 -6.12
N SER A 66 5.02 -2.88 -5.48
CA SER A 66 4.95 -2.50 -4.09
C SER A 66 4.03 -1.28 -4.08
N PRO A 67 2.83 -1.33 -3.52
CA PRO A 67 2.01 -0.13 -3.33
C PRO A 67 2.73 0.85 -2.41
N TYR A 68 3.93 0.54 -2.06
CA TYR A 68 4.79 1.17 -1.08
C TYR A 68 5.90 1.92 -1.82
N PRO A 69 6.06 3.20 -1.56
CA PRO A 69 7.05 4.03 -2.23
C PRO A 69 8.51 3.73 -1.79
N THR A 70 8.85 2.47 -1.52
CA THR A 70 10.22 2.07 -1.14
C THR A 70 11.28 2.43 -2.18
N SER A 71 10.85 2.77 -3.40
CA SER A 71 11.74 3.18 -4.50
C SER A 71 11.88 4.69 -4.65
N PHE A 72 11.25 5.52 -3.79
CA PHE A 72 11.46 6.96 -3.85
C PHE A 72 12.80 7.34 -3.21
N PRO A 73 13.77 7.85 -3.98
CA PRO A 73 15.01 8.35 -3.42
C PRO A 73 14.72 9.49 -2.43
N GLY A 74 15.29 9.39 -1.23
CA GLY A 74 15.10 10.40 -0.20
C GLY A 74 13.81 10.30 0.60
N LEU A 75 13.06 9.19 0.48
CA LEU A 75 11.95 8.91 1.38
C LEU A 75 12.48 8.72 2.81
N VAL A 76 12.02 9.55 3.72
CA VAL A 76 12.54 9.60 5.10
C VAL A 76 11.55 9.03 6.10
N VAL A 77 10.26 9.26 5.88
CA VAL A 77 9.17 8.76 6.73
C VAL A 77 8.02 8.33 5.83
N TRP A 78 7.52 7.12 6.08
CA TRP A 78 6.29 6.66 5.50
C TRP A 78 5.45 5.89 6.51
N LEU A 79 4.33 6.46 6.90
CA LEU A 79 3.38 5.92 7.85
C LEU A 79 2.10 5.53 7.11
N ASP A 80 1.72 4.27 7.22
CA ASP A 80 0.52 3.73 6.55
C ASP A 80 -0.42 3.11 7.58
N ALA A 81 -1.66 3.55 7.59
CA ALA A 81 -2.68 2.98 8.48
C ALA A 81 -3.12 1.56 8.10
N LYS A 82 -2.72 1.05 6.94
CA LYS A 82 -2.90 -0.36 6.56
C LYS A 82 -1.87 -1.29 7.17
N ASP A 83 -0.81 -0.71 7.71
CA ASP A 83 0.30 -1.45 8.29
C ASP A 83 0.93 -0.57 9.37
N VAL A 84 0.23 -0.53 10.51
CA VAL A 84 0.58 0.34 11.64
C VAL A 84 1.82 -0.15 12.36
N ASN A 85 2.04 -1.46 12.41
CA ASN A 85 3.23 -2.06 13.04
C ASN A 85 4.48 -2.01 12.13
N GLY A 86 4.30 -1.78 10.82
CA GLY A 86 5.39 -1.65 9.85
C GLY A 86 6.00 -2.98 9.40
N ASP A 87 5.31 -4.11 9.57
CA ASP A 87 5.81 -5.45 9.26
C ASP A 87 5.59 -5.87 7.78
N GLY A 88 4.86 -5.08 7.03
CA GLY A 88 4.55 -5.33 5.62
C GLY A 88 3.29 -6.15 5.40
N LEU A 89 2.59 -6.53 6.46
CA LEU A 89 1.36 -7.30 6.41
C LEU A 89 0.14 -6.41 6.71
N SER A 90 -1.04 -6.93 6.41
CA SER A 90 -2.27 -6.26 6.84
C SER A 90 -2.49 -6.48 8.33
N GLU A 91 -2.99 -5.44 9.00
CA GLU A 91 -3.24 -5.48 10.42
C GLU A 91 -4.21 -6.59 10.84
N SER A 92 -3.90 -7.24 11.93
CA SER A 92 -4.72 -8.24 12.61
C SER A 92 -5.09 -7.79 14.02
N ALA A 93 -6.09 -8.42 14.62
CA ALA A 93 -6.51 -8.08 15.98
C ALA A 93 -5.41 -8.32 17.04
N SER A 94 -4.44 -9.19 16.74
CA SER A 94 -3.30 -9.48 17.62
C SER A 94 -2.22 -8.39 17.62
N ASP A 95 -2.22 -7.50 16.63
CA ASP A 95 -1.21 -6.43 16.49
C ASP A 95 -1.52 -5.24 17.42
N PHE A 96 -2.69 -5.26 18.07
CA PHE A 96 -3.21 -4.13 18.81
C PHE A 96 -3.64 -4.46 20.23
N LEU A 97 -3.53 -3.48 21.11
CA LEU A 97 -4.08 -3.55 22.45
C LEU A 97 -5.50 -2.97 22.46
N SER A 98 -6.48 -3.75 22.90
CA SER A 98 -7.85 -3.27 23.09
C SER A 98 -8.07 -2.83 24.54
N ILE A 99 -8.36 -1.55 24.75
CA ILE A 99 -8.67 -0.96 26.07
C ILE A 99 -10.01 -0.24 25.97
N GLY A 100 -10.95 -0.63 26.84
CA GLY A 100 -12.28 0.00 26.86
C GLY A 100 -13.05 -0.12 25.57
N GLY A 101 -12.86 -1.21 24.82
CA GLY A 101 -13.50 -1.45 23.52
C GLY A 101 -12.90 -0.65 22.35
N LYS A 102 -11.79 0.06 22.57
CA LYS A 102 -11.05 0.79 21.54
C LYS A 102 -9.72 0.10 21.25
N THR A 103 -9.40 -0.06 19.98
CA THR A 103 -8.12 -0.60 19.51
C THR A 103 -7.06 0.50 19.51
N GLN A 104 -6.28 0.58 20.58
CA GLN A 104 -5.31 1.66 20.79
C GLN A 104 -3.96 1.32 20.18
N ILE A 105 -3.29 2.36 19.66
CA ILE A 105 -2.03 2.26 18.95
C ILE A 105 -0.93 2.92 19.76
N SER A 106 0.04 2.14 20.22
CA SER A 106 1.22 2.62 20.95
C SER A 106 2.39 3.00 20.04
N SER A 107 2.45 2.43 18.84
CA SER A 107 3.50 2.68 17.85
C SER A 107 2.93 2.71 16.44
N TRP A 108 3.43 3.61 15.61
CA TRP A 108 3.15 3.65 14.18
C TRP A 108 4.47 3.48 13.42
N GLY A 109 4.63 2.31 12.82
CA GLY A 109 5.87 1.88 12.18
C GLY A 109 6.17 2.69 10.92
N ASP A 110 7.42 3.12 10.80
CA ASP A 110 7.93 3.77 9.59
C ASP A 110 8.35 2.72 8.55
N ARG A 111 7.73 2.76 7.42
CA ARG A 111 7.96 1.85 6.29
C ARG A 111 8.97 2.35 5.27
N SER A 112 9.52 3.53 5.46
CA SER A 112 10.54 4.09 4.55
C SER A 112 11.87 3.33 4.57
N GLY A 113 12.10 2.51 5.60
CA GLY A 113 13.38 1.89 5.90
C GLY A 113 14.33 2.79 6.70
N SER A 114 13.90 4.00 7.07
CA SER A 114 14.72 4.98 7.81
C SER A 114 14.50 4.92 9.32
N SER A 115 13.61 4.04 9.79
CA SER A 115 13.34 3.79 11.22
C SER A 115 12.84 5.02 12.00
N ASN A 116 12.05 5.88 11.38
CA ASN A 116 11.47 7.07 11.97
C ASN A 116 10.04 6.84 12.46
N SER A 117 9.81 5.74 13.16
CA SER A 117 8.50 5.39 13.71
C SER A 117 8.03 6.40 14.76
N LEU A 118 6.71 6.53 14.88
CA LEU A 118 6.08 7.35 15.92
C LEU A 118 5.60 6.47 17.07
N ALA A 119 5.57 7.02 18.29
CA ALA A 119 5.14 6.29 19.46
C ALA A 119 4.32 7.17 20.44
N GLN A 120 3.48 6.50 21.25
CA GLN A 120 2.76 7.07 22.37
C GLN A 120 2.58 6.01 23.45
N SER A 121 3.25 6.17 24.57
CA SER A 121 3.20 5.23 25.70
C SER A 121 2.00 5.43 26.63
N ASN A 122 1.43 6.64 26.66
CA ASN A 122 0.27 6.93 27.51
C ASN A 122 -1.04 6.47 26.84
N THR A 123 -1.63 5.42 27.35
CA THR A 123 -2.84 4.80 26.80
C THR A 123 -4.05 5.74 26.74
N SER A 124 -4.13 6.74 27.63
CA SER A 124 -5.25 7.70 27.64
C SER A 124 -5.24 8.66 26.42
N ILE A 125 -4.11 8.81 25.77
CA ILE A 125 -3.90 9.71 24.63
C ILE A 125 -3.30 9.02 23.40
N GLN A 126 -3.32 7.69 23.37
CA GLN A 126 -3.02 6.93 22.17
C GLN A 126 -4.10 7.14 21.11
N PRO A 127 -3.73 7.26 19.82
CA PRO A 127 -4.72 7.20 18.76
C PRO A 127 -5.39 5.82 18.69
N VAL A 128 -6.56 5.77 18.09
CA VAL A 128 -7.36 4.56 17.95
C VAL A 128 -7.38 4.12 16.49
N TYR A 129 -7.10 2.85 16.25
CA TYR A 129 -7.26 2.25 14.94
C TYR A 129 -8.74 2.13 14.60
N VAL A 130 -9.11 2.60 13.44
CA VAL A 130 -10.50 2.59 12.95
C VAL A 130 -10.55 2.10 11.51
N VAL A 131 -11.64 1.48 11.14
CA VAL A 131 -11.93 1.10 9.75
C VAL A 131 -13.24 1.75 9.34
N ASN A 132 -13.17 2.72 8.44
CA ASN A 132 -14.32 3.44 7.93
C ASN A 132 -14.56 3.05 6.46
N ASN A 133 -15.71 2.44 6.18
CA ASN A 133 -16.07 1.97 4.82
C ASN A 133 -14.97 1.09 4.17
N GLY A 134 -14.37 0.20 4.96
CA GLY A 134 -13.31 -0.69 4.50
C GLY A 134 -11.92 -0.04 4.38
N SER A 135 -11.79 1.24 4.71
CA SER A 135 -10.51 1.95 4.71
C SER A 135 -9.98 2.11 6.13
N PRO A 136 -8.80 1.57 6.45
CA PRO A 136 -8.16 1.74 7.75
C PRO A 136 -7.64 3.16 7.95
N GLY A 137 -7.61 3.58 9.22
CA GLY A 137 -7.14 4.89 9.63
C GLY A 137 -6.80 4.96 11.12
N LEU A 138 -6.15 6.03 11.54
CA LEU A 138 -5.94 6.33 12.95
C LEU A 138 -6.77 7.57 13.35
N ALA A 139 -7.60 7.40 14.37
CA ALA A 139 -8.41 8.49 14.94
C ALA A 139 -7.65 9.16 16.10
N PHE A 140 -7.30 10.42 15.92
CA PHE A 140 -6.60 11.27 16.90
C PHE A 140 -7.56 12.12 17.73
N GLY A 141 -8.83 11.76 17.82
CA GLY A 141 -9.86 12.48 18.55
C GLY A 141 -11.26 12.18 18.04
N GLY A 142 -12.23 13.03 18.37
CA GLY A 142 -13.61 12.83 17.98
C GLY A 142 -14.30 11.68 18.71
N SER A 143 -15.41 11.17 18.16
CA SER A 143 -16.18 10.11 18.76
C SER A 143 -15.48 8.73 18.75
N GLN A 144 -14.58 8.50 17.80
CA GLN A 144 -13.86 7.24 17.62
C GLN A 144 -12.48 7.24 18.31
N GLY A 145 -11.84 8.39 18.45
CA GLY A 145 -10.51 8.53 19.04
C GLY A 145 -10.51 8.84 20.54
N ASN A 146 -9.33 9.01 21.10
CA ASN A 146 -9.12 9.55 22.45
C ASN A 146 -8.90 11.06 22.37
N SER A 147 -9.45 11.81 23.33
CA SER A 147 -9.27 13.26 23.38
C SER A 147 -7.79 13.60 23.59
N GLY A 148 -7.27 14.54 22.82
CA GLY A 148 -5.88 14.94 22.87
C GLY A 148 -4.87 13.87 22.42
N ALA A 149 -5.31 12.87 21.65
CA ALA A 149 -4.41 11.86 21.13
C ALA A 149 -3.37 12.47 20.20
N TYR A 150 -2.13 12.00 20.34
CA TYR A 150 -1.03 12.33 19.45
C TYR A 150 -0.01 11.19 19.42
N MET A 151 0.88 11.21 18.46
CA MET A 151 2.09 10.39 18.43
C MET A 151 3.30 11.27 18.19
N SER A 152 4.44 10.87 18.70
CA SER A 152 5.69 11.60 18.56
C SER A 152 6.83 10.67 18.17
N GLY A 153 7.84 11.22 17.51
CA GLY A 153 9.06 10.54 17.12
C GLY A 153 10.19 11.52 16.98
N ASN A 154 11.38 11.02 16.76
CA ASN A 154 12.52 11.86 16.49
C ASN A 154 12.42 12.46 15.09
N MET A 155 12.78 13.72 14.96
CA MET A 155 12.89 14.36 13.65
C MET A 155 14.10 13.77 12.92
N PRO A 156 13.90 13.22 11.70
CA PRO A 156 15.02 12.76 10.90
C PRO A 156 16.02 13.88 10.63
N SER A 157 17.31 13.59 10.79
CA SER A 157 18.38 14.60 10.58
C SER A 157 18.38 15.17 9.16
N SER A 158 17.91 14.39 8.18
CA SER A 158 17.74 14.83 6.79
C SER A 158 16.67 15.90 6.60
N LEU A 159 15.73 16.06 7.54
CA LEU A 159 14.73 17.12 7.56
C LEU A 159 15.14 18.33 8.39
N SER A 160 16.34 18.31 8.99
CA SER A 160 16.87 19.43 9.76
C SER A 160 17.66 20.39 8.86
N GLY A 161 17.67 21.66 9.20
CA GLY A 161 18.41 22.69 8.48
C GLY A 161 17.63 23.36 7.35
N SER A 162 18.31 23.84 6.31
CA SER A 162 17.75 24.60 5.20
C SER A 162 17.29 23.75 4.01
N ASN A 163 17.29 22.42 4.14
CA ASN A 163 16.87 21.53 3.07
C ASN A 163 15.35 21.56 2.93
N GLY A 164 14.86 21.75 1.71
CA GLY A 164 13.44 21.61 1.41
C GLY A 164 12.99 20.14 1.51
N PHE A 165 11.76 19.92 1.92
CA PHE A 165 11.13 18.61 1.91
C PHE A 165 9.69 18.68 1.36
N THR A 166 9.19 17.57 0.88
CA THR A 166 7.80 17.42 0.48
C THR A 166 7.08 16.56 1.49
N LEU A 167 5.91 17.03 1.95
CA LEU A 167 5.02 16.31 2.84
C LEU A 167 3.71 16.01 2.14
N VAL A 168 3.29 14.75 2.17
CA VAL A 168 1.97 14.32 1.70
C VAL A 168 1.21 13.77 2.88
N LEU A 169 0.07 14.39 3.21
CA LEU A 169 -0.85 13.95 4.25
C LEU A 169 -2.17 13.54 3.61
N VAL A 170 -2.66 12.36 4.01
CA VAL A 170 -4.01 11.90 3.67
C VAL A 170 -4.78 11.73 4.97
N GLY A 171 -5.84 12.51 5.12
CA GLY A 171 -6.64 12.50 6.35
C GLY A 171 -7.98 13.17 6.16
N GLN A 172 -8.85 12.97 7.15
CA GLN A 172 -10.16 13.59 7.22
C GLN A 172 -10.32 14.27 8.57
N THR A 173 -10.85 15.49 8.59
CA THR A 173 -11.26 16.17 9.82
C THR A 173 -12.73 15.85 10.08
N ALA A 174 -13.04 15.36 11.28
CA ALA A 174 -14.40 15.01 11.68
C ALA A 174 -15.17 16.16 12.35
N SER A 175 -14.52 17.33 12.58
CA SER A 175 -15.15 18.47 13.28
C SER A 175 -14.61 19.81 12.80
N SER A 176 -15.38 20.86 13.06
CA SER A 176 -15.00 22.27 12.81
C SER A 176 -13.96 22.83 13.77
N GLY A 177 -13.33 22.00 14.60
CA GLY A 177 -12.29 22.41 15.54
C GLY A 177 -10.92 22.53 14.88
N LEU A 178 -10.06 23.39 15.41
CA LEU A 178 -8.66 23.53 15.01
C LEU A 178 -7.90 22.27 15.45
N GLY A 179 -7.62 21.37 14.51
CA GLY A 179 -6.74 20.20 14.70
C GLY A 179 -5.37 20.45 14.07
N ARG A 180 -4.29 20.10 14.77
CA ARG A 180 -2.95 20.03 14.17
C ARG A 180 -2.71 18.63 13.67
N PHE A 181 -2.45 18.46 12.38
CA PHE A 181 -2.09 17.19 11.80
C PHE A 181 -0.62 16.85 12.01
N LEU A 182 0.24 17.87 12.07
CA LEU A 182 1.68 17.67 12.18
C LEU A 182 2.32 18.87 12.85
N HIS A 183 3.31 18.62 13.69
CA HIS A 183 4.16 19.62 14.29
C HIS A 183 5.62 19.19 14.19
N PHE A 184 6.47 20.03 13.61
CA PHE A 184 7.92 19.89 13.65
C PHE A 184 8.46 20.92 14.64
N GLY A 185 9.25 20.49 15.59
CA GLY A 185 9.90 21.39 16.53
C GLY A 185 10.49 20.66 17.73
N ALA A 186 11.37 21.34 18.45
CA ALA A 186 11.84 20.87 19.75
C ALA A 186 10.62 20.76 20.69
N ASN A 187 10.63 19.74 21.53
CA ASN A 187 9.60 19.47 22.52
C ASN A 187 9.55 20.61 23.53
N ALA A 188 8.93 21.72 23.20
CA ALA A 188 8.54 22.73 24.18
C ALA A 188 7.31 22.15 24.87
N GLY A 189 7.52 21.60 26.05
CA GLY A 189 6.45 21.07 26.89
C GLY A 189 5.41 22.14 27.17
N THR A 190 4.45 22.24 26.32
CA THR A 190 3.07 22.72 26.57
C THR A 190 2.31 22.63 25.25
N PRO A 191 1.21 21.89 25.14
CA PRO A 191 0.30 22.03 24.02
C PRO A 191 -0.37 23.40 24.10
N GLY A 192 0.02 24.35 23.28
CA GLY A 192 -0.75 25.58 23.22
C GLY A 192 -0.04 26.86 22.77
N GLN A 193 1.22 26.85 22.42
CA GLN A 193 1.86 28.09 21.95
C GLN A 193 2.51 27.92 20.57
N VAL A 194 1.85 28.38 19.55
CA VAL A 194 2.27 29.35 18.53
C VAL A 194 1.05 30.13 18.14
#